data_fda0281430e906642c872ead93a0d0e3
#
_entry.id   fda0281430e906642c872ead93a0d0e3
#
_cell.length_a   1.000
_cell.length_b   1.000
_cell.length_c   1.000
_cell.angle_alpha   90.00
_cell.angle_beta   90.00
_cell.angle_gamma   90.00
#
_symmetry.space_group_name_H-M   'P 1'
#
loop_
_entity.id
_entity.type
_entity.pdbx_description
1 polymer ?
#
loop_
_entity_poly.entity_id
_entity_poly.type
_entity_poly.pdbx_seq_one_letter_code
_entity_poly.pdbx_strand_id
1 'polypeptide(L)'
;QAPSTALVSARDVTVRLVETRGAATDVEISTPLGTVSAVVSADLLETPRGTTESPSRLHGYQIATLLAHLDVPAVLDADGAELAPDAEAAQPLYARYWLHNRGPAPLGGLPAVAHLHPEAIAAQPGDTVHLRLSAASDCSDATLTGAVRMRCPSGWSADPGELSFEMPARHHREADILLTVPADAPPGDYPVRAQLKLAGDIPAAWRQTVEDVCVVSVGGAVGESELVRLVTEPADIVVAPGETARLSVTVGTDARADLALEAHLISPWGTWDWMSPAARGAVLKAGSTVDVAFDVTPPPWVTPGQ
;
A
#
# COMPACT_ATOMS: atom_id res chain seq x y z
N GLN A 1 21.24 -13.42 -11.02
CA GLN A 1 20.19 -12.46 -10.64
C GLN A 1 19.72 -12.80 -9.24
N ALA A 2 19.77 -11.87 -8.28
CA ALA A 2 19.32 -12.13 -6.93
C ALA A 2 17.78 -12.22 -6.91
N PRO A 3 17.19 -13.33 -6.45
CA PRO A 3 15.73 -13.50 -6.46
C PRO A 3 15.03 -12.66 -5.39
N SER A 4 15.73 -12.28 -4.33
CA SER A 4 15.22 -11.39 -3.31
C SER A 4 16.33 -10.60 -2.64
N THR A 5 16.06 -9.36 -2.34
CA THR A 5 16.94 -8.46 -1.59
C THR A 5 16.09 -7.73 -0.56
N ALA A 6 16.55 -7.70 0.70
CA ALA A 6 15.90 -6.96 1.78
C ALA A 6 16.91 -6.03 2.43
N LEU A 7 16.49 -4.80 2.72
CA LEU A 7 17.28 -3.84 3.47
C LEU A 7 17.13 -4.15 4.97
N VAL A 8 18.22 -4.57 5.61
CA VAL A 8 18.23 -4.90 7.05
C VAL A 8 18.53 -3.65 7.90
N SER A 9 19.36 -2.77 7.35
CA SER A 9 19.65 -1.44 7.92
C SER A 9 20.00 -0.49 6.78
N ALA A 10 20.28 0.78 7.11
CA ALA A 10 20.72 1.77 6.13
C ALA A 10 22.03 1.38 5.40
N ARG A 11 22.79 0.41 5.93
CA ARG A 11 24.09 -0.02 5.39
C ARG A 11 24.19 -1.53 5.15
N ASP A 12 23.22 -2.33 5.62
CA ASP A 12 23.27 -3.78 5.50
C ASP A 12 22.16 -4.26 4.58
N VAL A 13 22.52 -5.09 3.62
CA VAL A 13 21.59 -5.64 2.63
C VAL A 13 21.68 -7.15 2.62
N THR A 14 20.55 -7.84 2.72
CA THR A 14 20.47 -9.27 2.55
C THR A 14 20.36 -9.63 1.08
N VAL A 15 21.26 -10.50 0.63
CA VAL A 15 21.28 -11.01 -0.75
C VAL A 15 21.08 -12.51 -0.73
N ARG A 16 20.05 -13.02 -1.42
CA ARG A 16 19.84 -14.45 -1.64
C ARG A 16 20.24 -14.85 -3.05
N LEU A 17 21.13 -15.81 -3.14
CA LEU A 17 21.63 -16.35 -4.38
C LEU A 17 21.19 -17.79 -4.54
N VAL A 18 20.82 -18.16 -5.76
CA VAL A 18 20.44 -19.52 -6.11
C VAL A 18 21.20 -19.90 -7.38
N GLU A 19 22.02 -20.96 -7.29
CA GLU A 19 22.60 -21.55 -8.48
C GLU A 19 21.59 -22.51 -9.12
N THR A 20 21.22 -22.30 -10.39
CA THR A 20 20.09 -23.00 -11.04
C THR A 20 20.52 -23.94 -12.18
N ARG A 21 21.80 -24.00 -12.50
CA ARG A 21 22.31 -24.79 -13.62
C ARG A 21 22.99 -26.09 -13.19
N GLY A 22 23.13 -26.33 -11.88
CA GLY A 22 23.80 -27.50 -11.35
C GLY A 22 25.33 -27.47 -11.48
N ALA A 23 25.93 -26.31 -11.76
CA ALA A 23 27.35 -26.14 -11.95
C ALA A 23 27.97 -25.18 -10.94
N ALA A 24 29.21 -25.46 -10.53
CA ALA A 24 29.91 -24.53 -9.65
C ALA A 24 30.19 -23.21 -10.36
N THR A 25 29.82 -22.08 -9.70
CA THR A 25 29.83 -20.74 -10.28
C THR A 25 30.49 -19.76 -9.32
N ASP A 26 31.40 -18.94 -9.84
CA ASP A 26 31.99 -17.84 -9.06
C ASP A 26 30.98 -16.70 -8.90
N VAL A 27 31.03 -16.06 -7.74
CA VAL A 27 30.06 -15.01 -7.33
C VAL A 27 30.81 -13.73 -7.02
N GLU A 28 30.36 -12.65 -7.61
CA GLU A 28 30.74 -11.28 -7.27
C GLU A 28 29.50 -10.46 -6.97
N ILE A 29 29.55 -9.67 -5.88
CA ILE A 29 28.45 -8.78 -5.48
C ILE A 29 28.94 -7.36 -5.68
N SER A 30 28.24 -6.63 -6.54
CA SER A 30 28.48 -5.21 -6.79
C SER A 30 27.16 -4.45 -6.82
N THR A 31 27.18 -3.15 -6.49
CA THR A 31 26.02 -2.28 -6.47
C THR A 31 26.43 -0.86 -6.84
N PRO A 32 25.59 -0.11 -7.55
CA PRO A 32 25.81 1.32 -7.80
C PRO A 32 25.56 2.19 -6.56
N LEU A 33 24.96 1.65 -5.49
CA LEU A 33 24.60 2.41 -4.28
C LEU A 33 25.81 2.75 -3.40
N GLY A 34 26.93 2.03 -3.55
CA GLY A 34 28.11 2.22 -2.75
C GLY A 34 29.13 1.10 -2.93
N THR A 35 30.18 1.10 -2.10
CA THR A 35 31.17 0.02 -2.09
C THR A 35 30.76 -1.08 -1.14
N VAL A 36 30.80 -2.33 -1.60
CA VAL A 36 30.60 -3.49 -0.74
C VAL A 36 31.88 -3.70 0.08
N SER A 37 31.84 -3.39 1.39
CA SER A 37 33.03 -3.44 2.26
C SER A 37 33.17 -4.77 3.00
N ALA A 38 32.08 -5.48 3.20
CA ALA A 38 32.09 -6.81 3.81
C ALA A 38 30.89 -7.61 3.35
N VAL A 39 31.07 -8.95 3.21
CA VAL A 39 29.98 -9.88 2.95
C VAL A 39 30.12 -11.07 3.88
N VAL A 40 29.06 -11.38 4.60
CA VAL A 40 29.03 -12.45 5.61
C VAL A 40 27.94 -13.45 5.26
N SER A 41 28.21 -14.75 5.42
CA SER A 41 27.19 -15.78 5.28
C SER A 41 26.15 -15.69 6.40
N ALA A 42 24.88 -15.86 6.06
CA ALA A 42 23.77 -15.86 6.99
C ALA A 42 22.91 -17.14 6.82
N ASP A 43 22.06 -17.39 7.80
CA ASP A 43 21.01 -18.40 7.67
C ASP A 43 19.78 -17.85 6.92
N LEU A 44 18.75 -18.69 6.77
CA LEU A 44 17.50 -18.28 6.08
C LEU A 44 16.70 -17.23 6.86
N LEU A 45 17.01 -17.05 8.15
CA LEU A 45 16.41 -16.01 9.01
C LEU A 45 17.30 -14.76 9.08
N GLU A 46 18.31 -14.67 8.19
CA GLU A 46 19.22 -13.51 8.06
C GLU A 46 20.14 -13.32 9.27
N THR A 47 20.30 -14.36 10.11
CA THR A 47 21.25 -14.32 11.22
C THR A 47 22.65 -14.66 10.73
N PRO A 48 23.68 -13.84 11.00
CA PRO A 48 25.05 -14.10 10.59
C PRO A 48 25.56 -15.46 11.11
N ARG A 49 26.19 -16.25 10.23
CA ARG A 49 26.83 -17.51 10.57
C ARG A 49 28.33 -17.32 10.74
N GLY A 50 28.75 -16.87 11.92
CA GLY A 50 30.15 -16.74 12.28
C GLY A 50 30.90 -15.64 11.49
N THR A 51 32.24 -15.69 11.57
CA THR A 51 33.15 -14.74 10.89
C THR A 51 33.62 -15.27 9.53
N THR A 52 32.88 -16.18 8.90
CA THR A 52 33.31 -16.81 7.66
C THR A 52 33.09 -15.83 6.51
N GLU A 53 34.17 -15.54 5.78
CA GLU A 53 34.12 -14.79 4.54
C GLU A 53 33.05 -15.36 3.60
N SER A 54 32.41 -14.49 2.86
CA SER A 54 31.43 -14.87 1.84
C SER A 54 32.02 -15.92 0.89
N PRO A 55 31.27 -16.96 0.55
CA PRO A 55 31.71 -17.87 -0.48
C PRO A 55 31.87 -17.08 -1.80
N SER A 56 33.09 -17.01 -2.29
CA SER A 56 33.36 -16.49 -3.62
C SER A 56 32.83 -17.41 -4.73
N ARG A 57 32.34 -18.61 -4.35
CA ARG A 57 31.89 -19.64 -5.27
C ARG A 57 30.71 -20.43 -4.69
N LEU A 58 29.66 -20.59 -5.49
CA LEU A 58 28.54 -21.50 -5.21
C LEU A 58 28.80 -22.86 -5.88
N HIS A 59 28.40 -23.93 -5.23
CA HIS A 59 28.29 -25.23 -5.89
C HIS A 59 26.95 -25.40 -6.59
N GLY A 60 26.77 -26.39 -7.41
CA GLY A 60 25.55 -26.66 -8.16
C GLY A 60 24.33 -26.77 -7.24
N TYR A 61 23.24 -26.07 -7.59
CA TYR A 61 21.97 -25.99 -6.88
C TYR A 61 22.07 -25.43 -5.45
N GLN A 62 23.12 -24.72 -5.12
CA GLN A 62 23.26 -24.06 -3.82
C GLN A 62 22.34 -22.86 -3.69
N ILE A 63 21.71 -22.73 -2.51
CA ILE A 63 21.08 -21.51 -2.04
C ILE A 63 21.99 -20.91 -0.97
N ALA A 64 22.39 -19.66 -1.14
CA ALA A 64 23.19 -18.92 -0.17
C ALA A 64 22.47 -17.63 0.22
N THR A 65 22.44 -17.35 1.52
CA THR A 65 22.00 -16.08 2.08
C THR A 65 23.22 -15.34 2.60
N LEU A 66 23.41 -14.12 2.16
CA LEU A 66 24.55 -13.28 2.45
C LEU A 66 24.09 -11.93 2.99
N LEU A 67 24.76 -11.41 4.00
CA LEU A 67 24.65 -10.03 4.45
C LEU A 67 25.82 -9.23 3.88
N ALA A 68 25.51 -8.27 3.02
CA ALA A 68 26.47 -7.36 2.42
C ALA A 68 26.43 -6.02 3.16
N HIS A 69 27.57 -5.60 3.68
CA HIS A 69 27.74 -4.26 4.27
C HIS A 69 28.17 -3.28 3.19
N LEU A 70 27.45 -2.17 3.08
CA LEU A 70 27.68 -1.14 2.08
C LEU A 70 28.26 0.12 2.73
N ASP A 71 29.40 0.56 2.22
CA ASP A 71 29.88 1.91 2.46
C ASP A 71 29.19 2.85 1.47
N VAL A 72 28.11 3.47 1.93
CA VAL A 72 27.32 4.39 1.14
C VAL A 72 27.96 5.78 1.21
N PRO A 73 28.15 6.48 0.08
CA PRO A 73 28.66 7.84 0.07
C PRO A 73 27.82 8.77 0.95
N ALA A 74 28.46 9.69 1.65
CA ALA A 74 27.81 10.65 2.55
C ALA A 74 26.74 11.55 1.88
N VAL A 75 26.74 11.59 0.55
CA VAL A 75 25.71 12.28 -0.25
C VAL A 75 24.31 11.68 -0.05
N LEU A 76 24.19 10.40 0.32
CA LEU A 76 22.90 9.79 0.63
C LEU A 76 22.47 10.02 2.09
N ASP A 77 23.36 10.51 2.94
CA ASP A 77 23.08 10.89 4.33
C ASP A 77 22.67 12.38 4.46
N ALA A 78 22.70 13.14 3.36
CA ALA A 78 22.35 14.56 3.38
C ALA A 78 20.83 14.72 3.33
N ASP A 79 20.26 15.31 4.37
CA ASP A 79 18.87 15.80 4.35
C ASP A 79 18.64 16.65 3.08
N GLY A 80 17.75 16.20 2.21
CA GLY A 80 17.38 16.92 1.00
C GLY A 80 18.33 16.77 -0.19
N ALA A 81 19.17 15.75 -0.24
CA ALA A 81 19.88 15.40 -1.47
C ALA A 81 18.87 15.07 -2.56
N GLU A 82 18.75 15.93 -3.56
CA GLU A 82 18.04 15.57 -4.79
C GLU A 82 18.68 14.30 -5.36
N LEU A 83 17.85 13.29 -5.62
CA LEU A 83 18.29 12.13 -6.39
C LEU A 83 18.88 12.65 -7.71
N ALA A 84 19.94 12.00 -8.17
CA ALA A 84 20.55 12.38 -9.45
C ALA A 84 19.46 12.47 -10.54
N PRO A 85 19.59 13.36 -11.51
CA PRO A 85 18.56 13.57 -12.56
C PRO A 85 18.15 12.28 -13.30
N ASP A 86 19.03 11.28 -13.32
CA ASP A 86 18.81 9.98 -13.94
C ASP A 86 18.30 8.92 -12.95
N ALA A 87 18.10 9.28 -11.67
CA ALA A 87 17.50 8.38 -10.70
C ALA A 87 16.03 8.15 -11.06
N GLU A 88 15.62 6.91 -11.02
CA GLU A 88 14.21 6.56 -11.22
C GLU A 88 13.37 7.29 -10.18
N ALA A 89 12.40 8.08 -10.64
CA ALA A 89 11.50 8.78 -9.73
C ALA A 89 10.81 7.76 -8.81
N ALA A 90 10.80 8.06 -7.50
CA ALA A 90 10.12 7.21 -6.54
C ALA A 90 8.65 7.04 -6.97
N GLN A 91 8.29 5.82 -7.32
CA GLN A 91 6.92 5.51 -7.71
C GLN A 91 6.14 5.11 -6.47
N PRO A 92 4.95 5.69 -6.24
CA PRO A 92 4.08 5.23 -5.17
C PRO A 92 3.64 3.79 -5.44
N LEU A 93 4.08 2.85 -4.61
CA LEU A 93 3.87 1.40 -4.80
C LEU A 93 2.53 0.89 -4.25
N TYR A 94 1.74 1.73 -3.58
CA TYR A 94 0.64 1.32 -2.71
C TYR A 94 -0.67 1.02 -3.42
N ALA A 95 -0.89 1.44 -4.65
CA ALA A 95 -2.19 1.29 -5.26
C ALA A 95 -2.45 -0.07 -5.91
N ARG A 96 -1.42 -0.84 -6.20
CA ARG A 96 -1.59 -2.13 -6.90
C ARG A 96 -2.04 -3.25 -5.99
N TYR A 97 -1.73 -3.20 -4.69
CA TYR A 97 -1.92 -4.31 -3.78
C TYR A 97 -3.39 -4.69 -3.58
N TRP A 98 -4.27 -3.73 -3.40
CA TRP A 98 -5.68 -4.02 -3.14
C TRP A 98 -6.53 -4.24 -4.40
N LEU A 99 -6.01 -3.93 -5.59
CA LEU A 99 -6.66 -4.26 -6.86
C LEU A 99 -6.69 -5.76 -7.13
N HIS A 100 -5.73 -6.52 -6.62
CA HIS A 100 -5.75 -7.98 -6.75
C HIS A 100 -6.96 -8.62 -6.08
N ASN A 101 -7.55 -7.95 -5.10
CA ASN A 101 -8.69 -8.46 -4.34
C ASN A 101 -10.04 -8.07 -4.95
N ARG A 102 -10.08 -7.27 -6.00
CA ARG A 102 -11.31 -6.83 -6.69
C ARG A 102 -11.75 -7.72 -7.86
N GLY A 103 -11.15 -8.88 -8.01
CA GLY A 103 -11.34 -9.73 -9.19
C GLY A 103 -10.28 -9.49 -10.26
N PRO A 104 -10.47 -9.94 -11.50
CA PRO A 104 -9.49 -9.77 -12.55
C PRO A 104 -9.19 -8.27 -12.71
N ALA A 105 -7.96 -7.89 -12.33
CA ALA A 105 -7.48 -6.53 -12.53
C ALA A 105 -7.55 -6.18 -14.02
N PRO A 106 -7.96 -4.97 -14.39
CA PRO A 106 -7.80 -4.50 -15.76
C PRO A 106 -6.34 -4.68 -16.16
N LEU A 107 -6.08 -5.16 -17.37
CA LEU A 107 -4.73 -5.24 -17.92
C LEU A 107 -4.05 -3.88 -17.73
N GLY A 108 -2.94 -3.85 -16.96
CA GLY A 108 -2.20 -2.63 -16.67
C GLY A 108 -2.48 -1.97 -15.32
N GLY A 109 -3.38 -2.50 -14.50
CA GLY A 109 -3.67 -1.94 -13.17
C GLY A 109 -4.41 -0.58 -13.20
N LEU A 110 -4.30 0.21 -12.14
CA LEU A 110 -4.77 1.59 -12.14
C LEU A 110 -3.77 2.47 -12.89
N PRO A 111 -4.24 3.29 -13.82
CA PRO A 111 -3.35 4.15 -14.62
C PRO A 111 -2.77 5.32 -13.83
N ALA A 112 -3.43 5.71 -12.74
CA ALA A 112 -2.97 6.78 -11.87
C ALA A 112 -3.37 6.53 -10.42
N VAL A 113 -2.59 7.10 -9.50
CA VAL A 113 -2.80 7.05 -8.05
C VAL A 113 -2.64 8.43 -7.43
N ALA A 114 -3.28 8.65 -6.28
CA ALA A 114 -3.07 9.82 -5.45
C ALA A 114 -2.71 9.38 -4.03
N HIS A 115 -1.87 10.16 -3.35
CA HIS A 115 -1.44 9.91 -1.99
C HIS A 115 -1.37 11.20 -1.19
N LEU A 116 -1.82 11.14 0.06
CA LEU A 116 -1.72 12.20 1.04
C LEU A 116 -0.66 11.86 2.09
N HIS A 117 0.24 12.79 2.35
CA HIS A 117 1.25 12.64 3.38
C HIS A 117 1.17 13.83 4.37
N PRO A 118 1.25 13.58 5.68
CA PRO A 118 1.25 12.28 6.35
C PRO A 118 -0.11 11.56 6.28
N GLU A 119 -0.12 10.25 6.49
CA GLU A 119 -1.35 9.45 6.53
C GLU A 119 -2.22 9.78 7.76
N ALA A 120 -1.59 10.25 8.83
CA ALA A 120 -2.25 10.70 10.05
C ALA A 120 -1.50 11.88 10.69
N ILE A 121 -2.25 12.84 11.25
CA ILE A 121 -1.69 14.03 11.89
C ILE A 121 -2.57 14.50 13.04
N ALA A 122 -1.96 15.01 14.12
CA ALA A 122 -2.67 15.68 15.20
C ALA A 122 -2.87 17.16 14.90
N ALA A 123 -4.00 17.72 15.32
CA ALA A 123 -4.33 19.12 15.19
C ALA A 123 -5.11 19.64 16.40
N GLN A 124 -5.13 20.95 16.58
CA GLN A 124 -6.05 21.61 17.52
C GLN A 124 -7.16 22.32 16.73
N PRO A 125 -8.33 22.59 17.36
CA PRO A 125 -9.33 23.44 16.76
C PRO A 125 -8.77 24.79 16.35
N GLY A 126 -9.00 25.20 15.11
CA GLY A 126 -8.49 26.44 14.53
C GLY A 126 -7.13 26.33 13.84
N ASP A 127 -6.46 25.19 13.90
CA ASP A 127 -5.18 24.99 13.25
C ASP A 127 -5.27 24.98 11.73
N THR A 128 -4.15 25.31 11.09
CA THR A 128 -3.88 25.02 9.68
C THR A 128 -2.85 23.92 9.58
N VAL A 129 -3.24 22.82 8.99
CA VAL A 129 -2.42 21.61 8.83
C VAL A 129 -1.85 21.56 7.42
N HIS A 130 -0.58 21.21 7.28
CA HIS A 130 0.10 21.03 6.00
C HIS A 130 0.07 19.56 5.60
N LEU A 131 -0.51 19.28 4.44
CA LEU A 131 -0.47 17.98 3.80
C LEU A 131 0.25 18.10 2.46
N ARG A 132 0.94 17.05 2.06
CA ARG A 132 1.47 16.92 0.71
C ARG A 132 0.58 15.95 -0.06
N LEU A 133 0.10 16.40 -1.20
CA LEU A 133 -0.63 15.58 -2.17
C LEU A 133 0.32 15.21 -3.29
N SER A 134 0.48 13.91 -3.55
CA SER A 134 1.19 13.38 -4.71
C SER A 134 0.19 12.66 -5.62
N ALA A 135 0.24 12.92 -6.92
CA ALA A 135 -0.48 12.16 -7.94
C ALA A 135 0.53 11.63 -8.94
N ALA A 136 0.45 10.34 -9.28
CA ALA A 136 1.41 9.69 -10.17
C ALA A 136 0.71 8.89 -11.28
N SER A 137 1.36 8.86 -12.46
CA SER A 137 0.95 8.09 -13.63
C SER A 137 1.73 6.79 -13.72
N ASP A 138 1.03 5.67 -13.78
CA ASP A 138 1.61 4.35 -14.05
C ASP A 138 1.51 3.98 -15.56
N CYS A 139 1.01 4.89 -16.40
CA CYS A 139 1.01 4.69 -17.84
C CYS A 139 2.43 4.72 -18.40
N SER A 140 2.71 3.82 -19.35
CA SER A 140 4.00 3.73 -20.03
C SER A 140 4.08 4.60 -21.30
N ASP A 141 2.93 4.93 -21.90
CA ASP A 141 2.82 5.45 -23.26
C ASP A 141 1.74 6.51 -23.48
N ALA A 142 0.98 6.88 -22.43
CA ALA A 142 -0.11 7.83 -22.55
C ALA A 142 0.02 8.98 -21.53
N THR A 143 -0.36 10.18 -21.97
CA THR A 143 -0.57 11.33 -21.09
C THR A 143 -1.95 11.22 -20.45
N LEU A 144 -2.02 11.33 -19.13
CA LEU A 144 -3.26 11.32 -18.38
C LEU A 144 -3.70 12.74 -18.04
N THR A 145 -4.96 13.03 -18.26
CA THR A 145 -5.61 14.25 -17.78
C THR A 145 -6.60 13.92 -16.70
N GLY A 146 -6.74 14.79 -15.71
CA GLY A 146 -7.66 14.55 -14.60
C GLY A 146 -7.56 15.60 -13.52
N ALA A 147 -8.17 15.30 -12.38
CA ALA A 147 -8.09 16.14 -11.21
C ALA A 147 -8.10 15.30 -9.93
N VAL A 148 -7.40 15.79 -8.90
CA VAL A 148 -7.55 15.34 -7.54
C VAL A 148 -8.35 16.38 -6.78
N ARG A 149 -9.47 15.97 -6.19
CA ARG A 149 -10.33 16.82 -5.39
C ARG A 149 -10.23 16.44 -3.91
N MET A 150 -9.97 17.43 -3.07
CA MET A 150 -10.01 17.25 -1.63
C MET A 150 -11.46 17.13 -1.13
N ARG A 151 -11.73 16.12 -0.32
CA ARG A 151 -13.00 15.89 0.36
C ARG A 151 -12.78 16.02 1.85
N CYS A 152 -13.15 17.17 2.37
CA CYS A 152 -13.04 17.50 3.78
C CYS A 152 -14.34 17.25 4.53
N PRO A 153 -14.28 17.01 5.84
CA PRO A 153 -15.45 17.04 6.72
C PRO A 153 -16.19 18.39 6.65
N SER A 154 -17.44 18.41 7.11
CA SER A 154 -18.25 19.63 7.09
C SER A 154 -17.59 20.77 7.90
N GLY A 155 -17.55 21.96 7.34
CA GLY A 155 -16.92 23.13 7.93
C GLY A 155 -15.40 23.23 7.72
N TRP A 156 -14.76 22.18 7.25
CA TRP A 156 -13.32 22.19 6.93
C TRP A 156 -13.07 22.66 5.49
N SER A 157 -11.89 23.22 5.25
CA SER A 157 -11.49 23.63 3.91
C SER A 157 -10.06 23.22 3.59
N ALA A 158 -9.79 22.94 2.33
CA ALA A 158 -8.45 22.67 1.80
C ALA A 158 -8.11 23.68 0.70
N ASP A 159 -6.87 24.15 0.67
CA ASP A 159 -6.34 25.05 -0.35
C ASP A 159 -5.01 24.50 -0.90
N PRO A 160 -4.92 24.15 -2.19
CA PRO A 160 -6.03 24.06 -3.14
C PRO A 160 -7.02 22.94 -2.81
N GLY A 161 -8.31 23.21 -3.01
CA GLY A 161 -9.37 22.20 -2.86
C GLY A 161 -9.46 21.22 -4.03
N GLU A 162 -8.85 21.59 -5.16
CA GLU A 162 -8.75 20.75 -6.37
C GLU A 162 -7.44 21.02 -7.10
N LEU A 163 -6.75 19.96 -7.51
CA LEU A 163 -5.55 19.99 -8.33
C LEU A 163 -5.87 19.32 -9.67
N SER A 164 -6.02 20.12 -10.73
CA SER A 164 -6.11 19.60 -12.10
C SER A 164 -4.72 19.29 -12.63
N PHE A 165 -4.61 18.23 -13.43
CA PHE A 165 -3.35 17.81 -14.00
C PHE A 165 -3.46 17.34 -15.44
N GLU A 166 -2.36 17.56 -16.16
CA GLU A 166 -1.98 16.88 -17.38
C GLU A 166 -0.61 16.25 -17.09
N MET A 167 -0.56 14.92 -17.06
CA MET A 167 0.57 14.17 -16.54
C MET A 167 1.09 13.20 -17.60
N PRO A 168 2.29 13.41 -18.14
CA PRO A 168 2.92 12.48 -19.06
C PRO A 168 3.07 11.08 -18.47
N ALA A 169 3.33 10.10 -19.32
CA ALA A 169 3.63 8.75 -18.90
C ALA A 169 4.77 8.72 -17.87
N ARG A 170 4.60 7.94 -16.81
CA ARG A 170 5.59 7.74 -15.72
C ARG A 170 5.96 9.01 -14.94
N HIS A 171 5.20 10.08 -15.09
CA HIS A 171 5.41 11.31 -14.33
C HIS A 171 4.53 11.35 -13.08
N HIS A 172 4.90 12.23 -12.15
CA HIS A 172 4.11 12.57 -10.98
C HIS A 172 3.97 14.08 -10.83
N ARG A 173 3.00 14.48 -10.02
CA ARG A 173 2.76 15.86 -9.60
C ARG A 173 2.61 15.89 -8.09
N GLU A 174 3.20 16.91 -7.48
CA GLU A 174 3.05 17.19 -6.05
C GLU A 174 2.43 18.55 -5.85
N ALA A 175 1.68 18.70 -4.75
CA ALA A 175 1.14 19.97 -4.29
C ALA A 175 1.08 19.98 -2.77
N ASP A 176 1.41 21.13 -2.18
CA ASP A 176 1.15 21.38 -0.78
C ASP A 176 -0.31 21.78 -0.61
N ILE A 177 -0.99 21.13 0.33
CA ILE A 177 -2.39 21.39 0.68
C ILE A 177 -2.43 21.99 2.08
N LEU A 178 -3.01 23.17 2.20
CA LEU A 178 -3.32 23.80 3.47
C LEU A 178 -4.72 23.40 3.90
N LEU A 179 -4.82 22.61 4.95
CA LEU A 179 -6.09 22.17 5.51
C LEU A 179 -6.44 23.01 6.73
N THR A 180 -7.56 23.70 6.70
CA THR A 180 -8.05 24.52 7.82
C THR A 180 -9.03 23.71 8.67
N VAL A 181 -8.69 23.55 9.94
CA VAL A 181 -9.55 22.94 10.98
C VAL A 181 -10.44 24.02 11.58
N PRO A 182 -11.77 23.85 11.65
CA PRO A 182 -12.65 24.81 12.28
C PRO A 182 -12.29 25.03 13.77
N ALA A 183 -12.44 26.28 14.26
CA ALA A 183 -12.16 26.63 15.64
C ALA A 183 -13.11 25.96 16.65
N ASP A 184 -14.26 25.51 16.19
CA ASP A 184 -15.28 24.80 16.96
C ASP A 184 -15.30 23.29 16.68
N ALA A 185 -14.27 22.74 16.00
CA ALA A 185 -14.20 21.33 15.72
C ALA A 185 -14.15 20.50 17.01
N PRO A 186 -15.12 19.61 17.28
CA PRO A 186 -15.09 18.74 18.45
C PRO A 186 -13.88 17.79 18.42
N PRO A 187 -13.35 17.35 19.57
CA PRO A 187 -12.34 16.32 19.61
C PRO A 187 -12.79 15.02 18.91
N GLY A 188 -11.87 14.36 18.21
CA GLY A 188 -12.12 13.10 17.50
C GLY A 188 -11.32 13.00 16.19
N ASP A 189 -11.56 11.94 15.44
CA ASP A 189 -10.86 11.64 14.20
C ASP A 189 -11.67 12.03 12.98
N TYR A 190 -11.02 12.73 12.09
CA TYR A 190 -11.60 13.32 10.90
C TYR A 190 -10.87 12.81 9.64
N PRO A 191 -11.52 11.97 8.82
CA PRO A 191 -10.93 11.54 7.55
C PRO A 191 -10.99 12.67 6.51
N VAL A 192 -9.85 13.03 5.98
CA VAL A 192 -9.70 13.93 4.83
C VAL A 192 -9.28 13.08 3.64
N ARG A 193 -10.02 13.15 2.53
CA ARG A 193 -9.81 12.29 1.37
C ARG A 193 -9.33 13.07 0.16
N ALA A 194 -8.41 12.49 -0.57
CA ALA A 194 -8.03 12.92 -1.92
C ALA A 194 -8.72 11.99 -2.94
N GLN A 195 -9.60 12.54 -3.76
CA GLN A 195 -10.33 11.80 -4.79
C GLN A 195 -9.74 12.12 -6.16
N LEU A 196 -9.03 11.16 -6.77
CA LEU A 196 -8.51 11.27 -8.12
C LEU A 196 -9.53 10.73 -9.11
N LYS A 197 -9.81 11.51 -10.17
CA LYS A 197 -10.59 11.11 -11.33
C LYS A 197 -9.87 11.48 -12.61
N LEU A 198 -9.78 10.52 -13.51
CA LEU A 198 -9.30 10.77 -14.87
C LEU A 198 -10.40 11.35 -15.74
N ALA A 199 -9.99 12.18 -16.71
CA ALA A 199 -10.86 12.83 -17.69
C ALA A 199 -10.43 12.46 -19.11
N GLY A 200 -11.28 12.76 -20.07
CA GLY A 200 -11.03 12.52 -21.50
C GLY A 200 -11.59 11.19 -22.00
N ASP A 201 -11.15 10.80 -23.19
CA ASP A 201 -11.52 9.52 -23.81
C ASP A 201 -10.58 8.41 -23.30
N ILE A 202 -10.98 7.80 -22.17
CA ILE A 202 -10.25 6.77 -21.47
C ILE A 202 -11.05 5.47 -21.41
N PRO A 203 -10.39 4.30 -21.32
CA PRO A 203 -11.05 3.02 -21.13
C PRO A 203 -12.03 3.03 -19.96
N ALA A 204 -13.14 2.31 -20.08
CA ALA A 204 -14.16 2.25 -19.04
C ALA A 204 -13.60 1.77 -17.68
N ALA A 205 -12.62 0.85 -17.71
CA ALA A 205 -11.92 0.34 -16.53
C ALA A 205 -11.12 1.43 -15.77
N TRP A 206 -10.75 2.53 -16.42
CA TRP A 206 -9.99 3.64 -15.83
C TRP A 206 -10.87 4.74 -15.27
N ARG A 207 -12.19 4.68 -15.47
CA ARG A 207 -13.15 5.71 -15.04
C ARG A 207 -13.53 5.64 -13.57
N GLN A 208 -12.94 4.71 -12.82
CA GLN A 208 -13.15 4.62 -11.39
C GLN A 208 -12.50 5.79 -10.63
N THR A 209 -13.07 6.13 -9.48
CA THR A 209 -12.46 7.10 -8.56
C THR A 209 -11.43 6.38 -7.71
N VAL A 210 -10.23 6.93 -7.64
CA VAL A 210 -9.17 6.47 -6.73
C VAL A 210 -9.14 7.41 -5.54
N GLU A 211 -9.09 6.86 -4.33
CA GLU A 211 -9.07 7.66 -3.10
C GLU A 211 -7.88 7.30 -2.22
N ASP A 212 -7.37 8.31 -1.54
CA ASP A 212 -6.47 8.17 -0.41
C ASP A 212 -6.97 9.00 0.76
N VAL A 213 -6.59 8.64 1.98
CA VAL A 213 -7.13 9.20 3.21
C VAL A 213 -6.01 9.62 4.15
N CYS A 214 -6.07 10.85 4.64
CA CYS A 214 -5.34 11.32 5.82
C CYS A 214 -6.29 11.42 7.00
N VAL A 215 -5.92 10.88 8.16
CA VAL A 215 -6.70 11.00 9.39
C VAL A 215 -6.17 12.16 10.22
N VAL A 216 -7.01 13.16 10.47
CA VAL A 216 -6.69 14.28 11.35
C VAL A 216 -7.31 14.05 12.72
N SER A 217 -6.48 13.84 13.75
CA SER A 217 -6.92 13.67 15.13
C SER A 217 -6.98 15.03 15.83
N VAL A 218 -8.17 15.53 16.11
CA VAL A 218 -8.37 16.81 16.79
C VAL A 218 -8.45 16.61 18.30
N GLY A 219 -7.55 17.30 19.04
CA GLY A 219 -7.52 17.25 20.49
C GLY A 219 -7.03 15.95 21.11
N GLY A 220 -6.48 15.03 20.31
CA GLY A 220 -5.90 13.75 20.70
C GLY A 220 -4.53 13.49 20.09
N ALA A 221 -3.90 12.39 20.46
CA ALA A 221 -2.64 11.92 19.86
C ALA A 221 -2.93 11.12 18.58
N VAL A 222 -1.97 11.16 17.64
CA VAL A 222 -2.05 10.38 16.41
C VAL A 222 -1.96 8.89 16.73
N GLY A 223 -2.86 8.10 16.15
CA GLY A 223 -2.79 6.63 16.21
C GLY A 223 -3.40 6.00 17.46
N GLU A 224 -4.09 6.76 18.31
CA GLU A 224 -4.81 6.21 19.47
C GLU A 224 -6.16 5.59 19.11
N SER A 225 -6.67 5.82 17.90
CA SER A 225 -7.95 5.27 17.45
C SER A 225 -7.83 4.55 16.12
N GLU A 226 -8.57 3.47 15.96
CA GLU A 226 -8.76 2.81 14.68
C GLU A 226 -9.93 3.47 13.94
N LEU A 227 -9.63 4.03 12.76
CA LEU A 227 -10.65 4.66 11.91
C LEU A 227 -11.79 3.70 11.58
N VAL A 228 -11.47 2.41 11.40
CA VAL A 228 -12.42 1.33 11.17
C VAL A 228 -11.98 0.10 11.97
N ARG A 229 -12.89 -0.48 12.73
CA ARG A 229 -12.62 -1.65 13.57
C ARG A 229 -13.66 -2.76 13.37
N LEU A 230 -13.25 -3.99 13.55
CA LEU A 230 -14.18 -5.11 13.70
C LEU A 230 -14.83 -5.04 15.08
N VAL A 231 -16.16 -4.98 15.11
CA VAL A 231 -16.94 -4.96 16.36
C VAL A 231 -17.21 -6.36 16.86
N THR A 232 -17.46 -7.29 15.91
CA THR A 232 -17.64 -8.71 16.21
C THR A 232 -16.66 -9.52 15.38
N GLU A 233 -16.00 -10.48 16.01
CA GLU A 233 -15.24 -11.47 15.27
C GLU A 233 -16.18 -12.35 14.43
N PRO A 234 -15.81 -12.70 13.20
CA PRO A 234 -16.62 -13.60 12.40
C PRO A 234 -16.73 -14.97 13.09
N ALA A 235 -17.94 -15.50 13.16
CA ALA A 235 -18.15 -16.85 13.65
C ALA A 235 -17.70 -17.89 12.62
N ASP A 236 -17.19 -19.02 13.08
CA ASP A 236 -16.95 -20.16 12.20
C ASP A 236 -18.24 -20.58 11.50
N ILE A 237 -18.17 -20.79 10.20
CA ILE A 237 -19.29 -21.31 9.41
C ILE A 237 -19.01 -22.73 8.97
N VAL A 238 -20.03 -23.56 9.02
CA VAL A 238 -20.01 -24.93 8.48
C VAL A 238 -21.00 -24.98 7.33
N VAL A 239 -20.53 -25.36 6.14
CA VAL A 239 -21.33 -25.42 4.94
C VAL A 239 -21.06 -26.73 4.18
N ALA A 240 -22.10 -27.40 3.73
CA ALA A 240 -21.96 -28.62 2.92
C ALA A 240 -21.55 -28.25 1.47
N PRO A 241 -20.81 -29.13 0.78
CA PRO A 241 -20.47 -28.93 -0.62
C PRO A 241 -21.73 -28.70 -1.48
N GLY A 242 -21.72 -27.62 -2.26
CA GLY A 242 -22.86 -27.22 -3.11
C GLY A 242 -23.93 -26.39 -2.38
N GLU A 243 -23.85 -26.22 -1.06
CA GLU A 243 -24.75 -25.34 -0.31
C GLU A 243 -24.12 -23.97 -0.10
N THR A 244 -24.95 -22.96 0.18
CA THR A 244 -24.51 -21.60 0.45
C THR A 244 -24.66 -21.28 1.95
N ALA A 245 -23.60 -20.83 2.57
CA ALA A 245 -23.65 -20.24 3.90
C ALA A 245 -23.32 -18.74 3.84
N ARG A 246 -23.86 -17.97 4.79
CA ARG A 246 -23.63 -16.54 4.93
C ARG A 246 -22.66 -16.27 6.06
N LEU A 247 -21.54 -15.60 5.73
CA LEU A 247 -20.59 -15.05 6.68
C LEU A 247 -20.92 -13.57 6.87
N SER A 248 -21.15 -13.13 8.11
CA SER A 248 -21.42 -11.73 8.44
C SER A 248 -20.42 -11.21 9.46
N VAL A 249 -19.95 -9.98 9.24
CA VAL A 249 -19.09 -9.25 10.16
C VAL A 249 -19.68 -7.87 10.44
N THR A 250 -19.57 -7.40 11.68
CA THR A 250 -19.98 -6.04 12.04
C THR A 250 -18.75 -5.16 12.11
N VAL A 251 -18.76 -4.09 11.34
CA VAL A 251 -17.70 -3.08 11.25
C VAL A 251 -18.18 -1.80 11.90
N GLY A 252 -17.35 -1.15 12.70
CA GLY A 252 -17.66 0.10 13.38
C GLY A 252 -16.62 1.19 13.16
N THR A 253 -17.01 2.44 13.43
CA THR A 253 -16.12 3.61 13.41
C THR A 253 -16.45 4.58 14.53
N ASP A 254 -15.42 5.22 15.08
CA ASP A 254 -15.55 6.37 15.97
C ASP A 254 -15.25 7.69 15.24
N ALA A 255 -15.00 7.64 13.92
CA ALA A 255 -14.78 8.82 13.09
C ALA A 255 -15.94 9.81 13.11
N ARG A 256 -15.62 11.09 13.04
CA ARG A 256 -16.57 12.20 13.04
C ARG A 256 -17.16 12.54 11.67
N ALA A 257 -16.95 11.65 10.70
CA ALA A 257 -17.51 11.78 9.35
C ALA A 257 -17.91 10.40 8.80
N ASP A 258 -18.77 10.40 7.80
CA ASP A 258 -19.16 9.20 7.10
C ASP A 258 -17.97 8.64 6.29
N LEU A 259 -17.78 7.33 6.36
CA LEU A 259 -16.76 6.61 5.63
C LEU A 259 -17.40 5.74 4.54
N ALA A 260 -16.84 5.78 3.34
CA ALA A 260 -17.08 4.72 2.36
C ALA A 260 -16.00 3.66 2.57
N LEU A 261 -16.43 2.43 2.83
CA LEU A 261 -15.52 1.30 3.01
C LEU A 261 -15.80 0.22 1.97
N GLU A 262 -14.81 -0.56 1.71
CA GLU A 262 -14.94 -1.78 0.93
C GLU A 262 -14.33 -2.92 1.75
N ALA A 263 -15.14 -3.94 2.05
CA ALA A 263 -14.70 -5.13 2.76
C ALA A 263 -14.43 -6.24 1.74
N HIS A 264 -13.31 -6.93 1.91
CA HIS A 264 -12.89 -8.04 1.07
C HIS A 264 -12.82 -9.32 1.89
N LEU A 265 -13.48 -10.37 1.39
CA LEU A 265 -13.27 -11.72 1.89
C LEU A 265 -12.09 -12.32 1.14
N ILE A 266 -11.02 -12.65 1.86
CA ILE A 266 -9.78 -13.16 1.29
C ILE A 266 -9.64 -14.64 1.66
N SER A 267 -9.38 -15.49 0.67
CA SER A 267 -9.04 -16.88 0.89
C SER A 267 -7.54 -17.10 0.70
N PRO A 268 -6.81 -17.51 1.74
CA PRO A 268 -5.40 -17.86 1.62
C PRO A 268 -5.15 -19.14 0.81
N TRP A 269 -6.20 -19.92 0.55
CA TRP A 269 -6.14 -21.22 -0.10
C TRP A 269 -6.56 -21.21 -1.57
N GLY A 270 -6.78 -20.03 -2.16
CA GLY A 270 -7.16 -19.90 -3.56
C GLY A 270 -8.61 -20.30 -3.86
N THR A 271 -9.48 -20.33 -2.87
CA THR A 271 -10.92 -20.68 -3.01
C THR A 271 -11.79 -19.48 -3.38
N TRP A 272 -11.29 -18.62 -4.25
CA TRP A 272 -11.95 -17.38 -4.68
C TRP A 272 -13.30 -17.63 -5.36
N ASP A 273 -13.41 -18.73 -6.09
CA ASP A 273 -14.64 -19.12 -6.80
C ASP A 273 -15.79 -19.51 -5.87
N TRP A 274 -15.50 -19.71 -4.58
CA TRP A 274 -16.52 -20.04 -3.59
C TRP A 274 -17.27 -18.80 -3.08
N MET A 275 -16.74 -17.62 -3.35
CA MET A 275 -17.19 -16.35 -2.82
C MET A 275 -17.67 -15.45 -3.97
N SER A 276 -18.94 -15.05 -3.94
CA SER A 276 -19.49 -14.16 -4.97
C SER A 276 -20.53 -13.20 -4.40
N PRO A 277 -20.25 -11.90 -4.45
CA PRO A 277 -18.97 -11.25 -4.74
C PRO A 277 -18.03 -11.32 -3.54
N ALA A 278 -16.71 -11.37 -3.79
CA ALA A 278 -15.68 -11.37 -2.74
C ALA A 278 -15.45 -9.98 -2.12
N ALA A 279 -15.97 -8.93 -2.74
CA ALA A 279 -15.89 -7.54 -2.27
C ALA A 279 -17.28 -6.94 -2.05
N ARG A 280 -17.44 -6.20 -0.95
CA ARG A 280 -18.69 -5.51 -0.59
C ARG A 280 -18.39 -4.07 -0.19
N GLY A 281 -19.02 -3.12 -0.91
CA GLY A 281 -19.02 -1.71 -0.53
C GLY A 281 -20.08 -1.44 0.54
N ALA A 282 -19.74 -0.60 1.51
CA ALA A 282 -20.70 -0.10 2.51
C ALA A 282 -20.40 1.36 2.87
N VAL A 283 -21.42 2.08 3.36
CA VAL A 283 -21.27 3.40 3.95
C VAL A 283 -21.42 3.26 5.45
N LEU A 284 -20.37 3.55 6.17
CA LEU A 284 -20.32 3.56 7.62
C LEU A 284 -20.57 5.00 8.08
N LYS A 285 -21.70 5.23 8.73
CA LYS A 285 -22.04 6.55 9.26
C LYS A 285 -21.16 6.93 10.44
N ALA A 286 -20.91 8.23 10.64
CA ALA A 286 -20.12 8.74 11.76
C ALA A 286 -20.55 8.10 13.08
N GLY A 287 -19.63 7.53 13.84
CA GLY A 287 -19.84 6.90 15.14
C GLY A 287 -20.80 5.69 15.13
N SER A 288 -20.99 5.00 13.99
CA SER A 288 -21.94 3.90 13.86
C SER A 288 -21.28 2.55 13.54
N THR A 289 -22.12 1.56 13.37
CA THR A 289 -21.73 0.22 12.90
C THR A 289 -22.53 -0.16 11.67
N VAL A 290 -22.00 -1.08 10.86
CA VAL A 290 -22.66 -1.70 9.71
C VAL A 290 -22.31 -3.17 9.62
N ASP A 291 -23.29 -4.00 9.26
CA ASP A 291 -23.06 -5.41 8.96
C ASP A 291 -22.69 -5.58 7.50
N VAL A 292 -21.60 -6.30 7.27
CA VAL A 292 -21.14 -6.70 5.93
C VAL A 292 -21.23 -8.21 5.83
N ALA A 293 -21.91 -8.71 4.82
CA ALA A 293 -22.15 -10.13 4.63
C ALA A 293 -21.64 -10.63 3.28
N PHE A 294 -21.07 -11.83 3.31
CA PHE A 294 -20.58 -12.57 2.14
C PHE A 294 -21.28 -13.91 2.06
N ASP A 295 -21.60 -14.34 0.87
CA ASP A 295 -22.12 -15.68 0.62
C ASP A 295 -20.97 -16.59 0.17
N VAL A 296 -20.81 -17.75 0.81
CA VAL A 296 -19.77 -18.74 0.55
C VAL A 296 -20.42 -20.04 0.08
N THR A 297 -20.07 -20.50 -1.11
CA THR A 297 -20.64 -21.69 -1.75
C THR A 297 -19.51 -22.61 -2.23
N PRO A 298 -19.07 -23.60 -1.40
CA PRO A 298 -18.10 -24.59 -1.84
C PRO A 298 -18.67 -25.40 -3.02
N PRO A 299 -17.87 -25.70 -4.05
CA PRO A 299 -18.31 -26.55 -5.14
C PRO A 299 -18.77 -27.95 -4.66
N PRO A 300 -19.70 -28.62 -5.37
CA PRO A 300 -20.21 -29.95 -4.96
C PRO A 300 -19.17 -31.06 -4.89
N TRP A 301 -18.02 -30.86 -5.53
CA TRP A 301 -16.93 -31.84 -5.59
C TRP A 301 -15.90 -31.68 -4.44
N VAL A 302 -16.05 -30.69 -3.58
CA VAL A 302 -15.13 -30.46 -2.46
C VAL A 302 -15.29 -31.55 -1.41
N THR A 303 -14.17 -32.05 -0.90
CA THR A 303 -14.17 -33.03 0.19
C THR A 303 -14.34 -32.32 1.53
N PRO A 304 -15.24 -32.78 2.41
CA PRO A 304 -15.39 -32.22 3.76
C PRO A 304 -14.08 -32.23 4.55
N GLY A 305 -13.82 -31.12 5.26
CA GLY A 305 -12.62 -30.95 6.08
C GLY A 305 -11.46 -30.23 5.40
N GLN A 306 -11.71 -29.64 4.24
CA GLN A 306 -10.78 -28.72 3.55
C GLN A 306 -11.05 -27.28 3.93
#